data_e7191e0a4e874dbb469ee10f771245bf
#
_entry.id   e7191e0a4e874dbb469ee10f771245bf
#
_cell.length_a   1.000
_cell.length_b   1.000
_cell.length_c   1.000
_cell.angle_alpha   90.00
_cell.angle_beta   90.00
_cell.angle_gamma   90.00
#
_symmetry.space_group_name_H-M   'P 1'
#
loop_
_entity.id
_entity.type
_entity.pdbx_description
1 polymer ?
#
loop_
_entity_poly.entity_id
_entity_poly.type
_entity_poly.pdbx_seq_one_letter_code
_entity_poly.pdbx_strand_id
1 'polypeptide(L)'
;MSEADFAVTEFEDRADRAQRLMREQGFDALLFTTEAEVRYFTGFRTLFWQSPARPWFCILPRTGKPIAVIPQIGAHLMASTWVDDIRTFAAPHPTDEGVRLLSNALKPYAVVGMPMGRESSLRMPLMDFERVKVTLPGTEFRNASALVQSVRHIKSEAEIAIHREICQIASRSFESAANLFHEGQSLKSAFRRFKIDVLERGADDVPYLVGGAGPGGYGDVISPPTDAPLQAGDVLMLDTGAVKNGYFCDFDRNFAIGHASDPVRQAHRKLVEAVYAAAAIARPGKTCADLFAAMTDVLGQADGDVGRMGHGLGIQLTETPSLTAFDTTVLQERMVLTLEPGLDLGDGKMMVHEENIVIRGGAPEFLSTPADPEIPVIQ
;
A
#
# COMPACT_ATOMS: atom_id res chain seq x y z
N MET A 1 -0.53 14.88 23.62
CA MET A 1 -0.84 13.44 23.41
C MET A 1 -1.18 13.32 21.93
N SER A 2 -0.48 12.53 21.15
CA SER A 2 -0.95 12.21 19.79
C SER A 2 -2.29 11.50 19.95
N GLU A 3 -3.35 11.99 19.30
CA GLU A 3 -4.58 11.21 19.18
C GLU A 3 -4.20 9.87 18.57
N ALA A 4 -4.58 8.77 19.23
CA ALA A 4 -4.40 7.45 18.66
C ALA A 4 -5.25 7.37 17.40
N ASP A 5 -4.66 6.88 16.29
CA ASP A 5 -5.38 6.75 15.01
C ASP A 5 -6.64 5.87 15.16
N PHE A 6 -6.64 4.96 16.15
CA PHE A 6 -7.73 4.00 16.44
C PHE A 6 -7.95 3.84 17.94
N ALA A 7 -9.16 3.42 18.31
CA ALA A 7 -9.44 2.96 19.67
C ALA A 7 -8.61 1.71 20.02
N VAL A 8 -8.32 1.50 21.30
CA VAL A 8 -7.55 0.33 21.78
C VAL A 8 -8.18 -0.98 21.32
N THR A 9 -9.52 -1.05 21.30
CA THR A 9 -10.27 -2.23 20.85
C THR A 9 -9.96 -2.65 19.41
N GLU A 10 -9.58 -1.72 18.55
CA GLU A 10 -9.15 -2.04 17.18
C GLU A 10 -7.85 -2.86 17.19
N PHE A 11 -6.88 -2.46 18.02
CA PHE A 11 -5.61 -3.20 18.14
C PHE A 11 -5.80 -4.54 18.84
N GLU A 12 -6.69 -4.63 19.80
CA GLU A 12 -7.09 -5.89 20.46
C GLU A 12 -7.69 -6.86 19.43
N ASP A 13 -8.63 -6.41 18.59
CA ASP A 13 -9.24 -7.23 17.54
C ASP A 13 -8.21 -7.73 16.51
N ARG A 14 -7.26 -6.87 16.11
CA ARG A 14 -6.15 -7.24 15.20
C ARG A 14 -5.26 -8.32 15.82
N ALA A 15 -4.89 -8.14 17.09
CA ALA A 15 -4.09 -9.12 17.83
C ALA A 15 -4.84 -10.45 18.00
N ASP A 16 -6.11 -10.42 18.38
CA ASP A 16 -6.96 -11.61 18.57
C ASP A 16 -7.12 -12.42 17.28
N ARG A 17 -7.33 -11.74 16.14
CA ARG A 17 -7.38 -12.40 14.81
C ARG A 17 -6.05 -13.10 14.49
N ALA A 18 -4.93 -12.42 14.67
CA ALA A 18 -3.61 -13.00 14.44
C ALA A 18 -3.34 -14.17 15.40
N GLN A 19 -3.63 -14.02 16.69
CA GLN A 19 -3.41 -15.04 17.72
C GLN A 19 -4.27 -16.28 17.50
N ARG A 20 -5.48 -16.15 16.96
CA ARG A 20 -6.28 -17.30 16.56
C ARG A 20 -5.59 -18.10 15.46
N LEU A 21 -5.13 -17.45 14.39
CA LEU A 21 -4.41 -18.09 13.30
C LEU A 21 -3.06 -18.68 13.75
N MET A 22 -2.38 -18.01 14.68
CA MET A 22 -1.16 -18.55 15.30
C MET A 22 -1.41 -19.89 16.01
N ARG A 23 -2.52 -20.01 16.75
CA ARG A 23 -2.89 -21.28 17.40
C ARG A 23 -3.16 -22.37 16.39
N GLU A 24 -3.87 -22.06 15.31
CA GLU A 24 -4.19 -23.01 14.24
C GLU A 24 -2.94 -23.50 13.50
N GLN A 25 -1.94 -22.61 13.32
CA GLN A 25 -0.72 -22.90 12.55
C GLN A 25 0.49 -23.26 13.43
N GLY A 26 0.33 -23.30 14.75
CA GLY A 26 1.37 -23.72 15.68
C GLY A 26 2.51 -22.73 15.86
N PHE A 27 2.23 -21.42 15.83
CA PHE A 27 3.18 -20.37 16.20
C PHE A 27 3.02 -20.01 17.69
N ASP A 28 4.14 -19.79 18.38
CA ASP A 28 4.16 -19.31 19.77
C ASP A 28 4.22 -17.79 19.86
N ALA A 29 4.90 -17.16 18.88
CA ALA A 29 4.98 -15.71 18.74
C ALA A 29 5.15 -15.32 17.27
N LEU A 30 4.81 -14.07 16.94
CA LEU A 30 5.20 -13.41 15.69
C LEU A 30 6.23 -12.32 16.00
N LEU A 31 7.26 -12.21 15.16
CA LEU A 31 8.25 -11.14 15.21
C LEU A 31 8.06 -10.20 14.03
N PHE A 32 7.89 -8.92 14.30
CA PHE A 32 7.76 -7.86 13.32
C PHE A 32 8.94 -6.89 13.40
N THR A 33 9.41 -6.46 12.25
CA THR A 33 10.57 -5.56 12.13
C THR A 33 10.31 -4.35 11.24
N THR A 34 9.21 -4.33 10.48
CA THR A 34 8.88 -3.25 9.54
C THR A 34 7.84 -2.31 10.11
N GLU A 35 7.76 -1.11 9.56
CA GLU A 35 6.82 -0.08 9.99
C GLU A 35 5.38 -0.57 9.94
N ALA A 36 5.00 -1.20 8.82
CA ALA A 36 3.63 -1.60 8.58
C ALA A 36 3.09 -2.54 9.67
N GLU A 37 3.82 -3.62 9.99
CA GLU A 37 3.39 -4.57 11.00
C GLU A 37 3.49 -3.99 12.42
N VAL A 38 4.60 -3.30 12.74
CA VAL A 38 4.76 -2.70 14.07
C VAL A 38 3.63 -1.72 14.33
N ARG A 39 3.33 -0.83 13.37
CA ARG A 39 2.25 0.11 13.50
C ARG A 39 0.88 -0.56 13.54
N TYR A 40 0.63 -1.56 12.69
CA TYR A 40 -0.64 -2.27 12.62
C TYR A 40 -1.04 -2.91 13.95
N PHE A 41 -0.08 -3.50 14.66
CA PHE A 41 -0.33 -4.19 15.92
C PHE A 41 -0.14 -3.33 17.18
N THR A 42 0.51 -2.17 17.08
CA THR A 42 0.82 -1.36 18.26
C THR A 42 0.24 0.06 18.23
N GLY A 43 -0.05 0.60 17.06
CA GLY A 43 -0.36 2.02 16.87
C GLY A 43 0.88 2.92 16.93
N PHE A 44 2.08 2.37 17.00
CA PHE A 44 3.32 3.15 17.06
C PHE A 44 3.60 3.86 15.75
N ARG A 45 3.48 5.19 15.75
CA ARG A 45 3.65 6.03 14.56
C ARG A 45 4.86 6.95 14.72
N THR A 46 5.85 6.82 13.84
CA THR A 46 7.02 7.68 13.82
C THR A 46 7.59 7.80 12.41
N LEU A 47 8.12 8.96 12.04
CA LEU A 47 8.88 9.15 10.80
C LEU A 47 10.32 8.60 10.91
N PHE A 48 10.71 8.09 12.07
CA PHE A 48 12.07 7.58 12.28
C PHE A 48 12.38 6.30 11.47
N TRP A 49 11.38 5.69 10.87
CA TRP A 49 11.51 4.59 9.92
C TRP A 49 12.32 4.95 8.67
N GLN A 50 12.41 6.24 8.34
CA GLN A 50 13.24 6.75 7.24
C GLN A 50 14.74 6.57 7.52
N SER A 51 15.16 6.45 8.77
CA SER A 51 16.55 6.18 9.13
C SER A 51 16.83 4.68 9.08
N PRO A 52 17.89 4.21 8.39
CA PRO A 52 18.26 2.80 8.38
C PRO A 52 18.81 2.28 9.71
N ALA A 53 19.24 3.20 10.60
CA ALA A 53 19.72 2.87 11.92
C ALA A 53 18.58 2.55 12.90
N ARG A 54 18.95 1.92 14.02
CA ARG A 54 18.04 1.68 15.15
C ARG A 54 16.84 0.81 14.77
N PRO A 55 17.03 -0.51 14.69
CA PRO A 55 15.93 -1.43 14.42
C PRO A 55 14.86 -1.35 15.51
N TRP A 56 13.61 -1.56 15.10
CA TRP A 56 12.43 -1.58 15.96
C TRP A 56 11.81 -2.97 15.87
N PHE A 57 11.59 -3.60 17.01
CA PHE A 57 11.04 -4.93 17.05
C PHE A 57 9.73 -4.93 17.82
N CYS A 58 8.75 -5.64 17.30
CA CYS A 58 7.51 -5.96 17.99
C CYS A 58 7.32 -7.46 17.99
N ILE A 59 7.09 -8.04 19.16
CA ILE A 59 6.78 -9.45 19.32
C ILE A 59 5.31 -9.54 19.71
N LEU A 60 4.50 -10.24 18.92
CA LEU A 60 3.13 -10.59 19.29
C LEU A 60 3.11 -12.03 19.80
N PRO A 61 2.98 -12.25 21.11
CA PRO A 61 2.82 -13.60 21.69
C PRO A 61 1.49 -14.21 21.25
N ARG A 62 1.38 -15.55 21.29
CA ARG A 62 0.13 -16.27 21.01
C ARG A 62 -1.03 -15.90 21.96
N THR A 63 -0.71 -15.27 23.09
CA THR A 63 -1.67 -14.73 24.06
C THR A 63 -1.11 -13.46 24.70
N GLY A 64 -1.99 -12.51 25.02
CA GLY A 64 -1.61 -11.24 25.65
C GLY A 64 -1.26 -10.15 24.64
N LYS A 65 -0.77 -9.02 25.14
CA LYS A 65 -0.44 -7.84 24.35
C LYS A 65 0.91 -7.97 23.64
N PRO A 66 1.16 -7.16 22.60
CA PRO A 66 2.47 -7.06 21.98
C PRO A 66 3.56 -6.62 22.97
N ILE A 67 4.78 -7.07 22.71
CA ILE A 67 6.00 -6.67 23.44
C ILE A 67 6.84 -5.82 22.47
N ALA A 68 7.18 -4.60 22.87
CA ALA A 68 8.07 -3.74 22.10
C ALA A 68 9.52 -3.91 22.60
N VAL A 69 10.46 -4.18 21.67
CA VAL A 69 11.90 -4.21 21.92
C VAL A 69 12.52 -3.14 21.03
N ILE A 70 12.79 -1.96 21.58
CA ILE A 70 13.03 -0.75 20.79
C ILE A 70 14.19 0.09 21.32
N PRO A 71 14.78 0.98 20.49
CA PRO A 71 15.71 1.99 20.96
C PRO A 71 15.08 2.87 22.03
N GLN A 72 15.86 3.24 23.06
CA GLN A 72 15.39 4.07 24.18
C GLN A 72 14.73 5.38 23.75
N ILE A 73 15.14 5.96 22.62
CA ILE A 73 14.55 7.19 22.07
C ILE A 73 13.06 7.05 21.75
N GLY A 74 12.57 5.84 21.48
CA GLY A 74 11.16 5.58 21.17
C GLY A 74 10.30 5.26 22.38
N ALA A 75 10.87 5.10 23.57
CA ALA A 75 10.16 4.64 24.76
C ALA A 75 8.94 5.49 25.14
N HIS A 76 9.11 6.82 25.13
CA HIS A 76 8.03 7.75 25.48
C HIS A 76 6.85 7.66 24.49
N LEU A 77 7.16 7.60 23.19
CA LEU A 77 6.13 7.49 22.14
C LEU A 77 5.44 6.12 22.18
N MET A 78 6.19 5.02 22.37
CA MET A 78 5.61 3.68 22.51
C MET A 78 4.69 3.58 23.75
N ALA A 79 5.05 4.23 24.86
CA ALA A 79 4.23 4.28 26.07
C ALA A 79 2.91 5.04 25.90
N SER A 80 2.72 5.81 24.82
CA SER A 80 1.44 6.43 24.48
C SER A 80 0.51 5.51 23.68
N THR A 81 0.97 4.31 23.32
CA THR A 81 0.17 3.27 22.64
C THR A 81 -0.47 2.32 23.68
N TRP A 82 -1.10 1.26 23.21
CA TRP A 82 -1.72 0.25 24.09
C TRP A 82 -0.74 -0.83 24.58
N VAL A 83 0.57 -0.72 24.21
CA VAL A 83 1.63 -1.68 24.57
C VAL A 83 2.13 -1.39 25.99
N ASP A 84 2.11 -2.41 26.85
CA ASP A 84 2.54 -2.28 28.26
C ASP A 84 4.00 -2.75 28.46
N ASP A 85 4.45 -3.82 27.78
CA ASP A 85 5.80 -4.36 27.89
C ASP A 85 6.74 -3.69 26.87
N ILE A 86 7.46 -2.67 27.33
CA ILE A 86 8.39 -1.88 26.52
C ILE A 86 9.80 -2.09 27.03
N ARG A 87 10.61 -2.80 26.26
CA ARG A 87 12.00 -3.12 26.56
C ARG A 87 12.90 -2.27 25.68
N THR A 88 13.84 -1.56 26.30
CA THR A 88 14.65 -0.59 25.57
C THR A 88 16.13 -0.96 25.57
N PHE A 89 16.81 -0.58 24.48
CA PHE A 89 18.25 -0.67 24.35
C PHE A 89 18.86 0.67 23.90
N ALA A 90 20.13 0.87 24.23
CA ALA A 90 20.87 2.03 23.75
C ALA A 90 21.21 1.86 22.26
N ALA A 91 20.95 2.90 21.45
CA ALA A 91 21.31 2.96 20.04
C ALA A 91 21.68 4.40 19.64
N PRO A 92 22.72 4.61 18.80
CA PRO A 92 23.54 3.54 18.19
C PRO A 92 24.47 2.87 19.21
N HIS A 93 24.82 1.60 18.96
CA HIS A 93 25.77 0.84 19.76
C HIS A 93 26.75 0.07 18.87
N PRO A 94 28.06 0.07 19.16
CA PRO A 94 29.06 -0.45 18.22
C PRO A 94 28.99 -1.97 18.00
N THR A 95 28.41 -2.72 18.92
CA THR A 95 28.41 -4.19 18.87
C THR A 95 27.06 -4.84 19.07
N ASP A 96 26.04 -4.11 19.54
CA ASP A 96 24.73 -4.68 19.86
C ASP A 96 23.61 -3.63 19.75
N GLU A 97 22.94 -3.62 18.65
CA GLU A 97 21.73 -2.80 18.42
C GLU A 97 20.45 -3.57 18.80
N GLY A 98 20.38 -4.04 20.05
CA GLY A 98 19.21 -4.71 20.61
C GLY A 98 19.14 -6.21 20.37
N VAL A 99 20.12 -6.84 19.70
CA VAL A 99 20.11 -8.27 19.36
C VAL A 99 20.01 -9.14 20.61
N ARG A 100 20.79 -8.83 21.66
CA ARG A 100 20.76 -9.57 22.92
C ARG A 100 19.41 -9.41 23.62
N LEU A 101 18.86 -8.20 23.65
CA LEU A 101 17.57 -7.93 24.27
C LEU A 101 16.43 -8.63 23.53
N LEU A 102 16.46 -8.59 22.20
CA LEU A 102 15.52 -9.30 21.33
C LEU A 102 15.62 -10.82 21.57
N SER A 103 16.83 -11.38 21.58
CA SER A 103 17.04 -12.81 21.82
C SER A 103 16.50 -13.23 23.19
N ASN A 104 16.72 -12.42 24.23
CA ASN A 104 16.15 -12.69 25.55
C ASN A 104 14.62 -12.63 25.56
N ALA A 105 14.03 -11.72 24.82
CA ALA A 105 12.57 -11.60 24.69
C ALA A 105 11.95 -12.77 23.93
N LEU A 106 12.68 -13.32 22.94
CA LEU A 106 12.22 -14.46 22.13
C LEU A 106 12.46 -15.82 22.78
N LYS A 107 13.36 -15.92 23.76
CA LYS A 107 13.77 -17.17 24.39
C LYS A 107 12.62 -18.07 24.89
N PRO A 108 11.47 -17.55 25.36
CA PRO A 108 10.35 -18.40 25.80
C PRO A 108 9.60 -19.11 24.66
N TYR A 109 9.84 -18.76 23.40
CA TYR A 109 9.06 -19.21 22.24
C TYR A 109 9.85 -20.25 21.43
N ALA A 110 9.26 -21.43 21.26
CA ALA A 110 9.88 -22.50 20.47
C ALA A 110 9.69 -22.27 18.96
N VAL A 111 8.56 -21.68 18.57
CA VAL A 111 8.24 -21.42 17.14
C VAL A 111 7.87 -19.94 16.96
N VAL A 112 8.73 -19.20 16.26
CA VAL A 112 8.55 -17.78 15.97
C VAL A 112 8.24 -17.59 14.47
N GLY A 113 7.08 -17.02 14.19
CA GLY A 113 6.69 -16.63 12.84
C GLY A 113 7.23 -15.24 12.47
N MET A 114 7.64 -15.07 11.21
CA MET A 114 8.01 -13.76 10.66
C MET A 114 7.49 -13.64 9.23
N PRO A 115 7.16 -12.43 8.75
CA PRO A 115 7.01 -12.21 7.32
C PRO A 115 8.34 -12.45 6.61
N MET A 116 8.45 -13.55 5.83
CA MET A 116 9.66 -13.97 5.10
C MET A 116 9.38 -14.26 3.62
N GLY A 117 8.12 -14.15 3.20
CA GLY A 117 7.67 -14.46 1.85
C GLY A 117 7.76 -13.26 0.92
N ARG A 118 7.10 -13.41 -0.25
CA ARG A 118 6.98 -12.32 -1.22
C ARG A 118 6.27 -11.13 -0.60
N GLU A 119 6.61 -9.92 -1.07
CA GLU A 119 6.05 -8.65 -0.63
C GLU A 119 6.25 -8.39 0.89
N SER A 120 7.29 -8.98 1.46
CA SER A 120 7.75 -8.71 2.81
C SER A 120 9.23 -8.37 2.84
N SER A 121 9.67 -7.72 3.91
CA SER A 121 11.06 -7.33 4.10
C SER A 121 11.50 -7.49 5.56
N LEU A 122 12.81 -7.61 5.75
CA LEU A 122 13.44 -7.62 7.07
C LEU A 122 14.12 -6.27 7.30
N ARG A 123 13.63 -5.49 8.25
CA ARG A 123 14.24 -4.20 8.60
C ARG A 123 15.16 -4.34 9.82
N MET A 124 16.16 -5.18 9.69
CA MET A 124 17.34 -5.27 10.55
C MET A 124 18.50 -5.79 9.71
N PRO A 125 19.77 -5.56 10.13
CA PRO A 125 20.89 -6.18 9.46
C PRO A 125 20.76 -7.71 9.43
N LEU A 126 20.95 -8.32 8.25
CA LEU A 126 20.85 -9.76 8.10
C LEU A 126 21.81 -10.50 9.07
N MET A 127 23.02 -9.96 9.26
CA MET A 127 23.99 -10.53 10.22
C MET A 127 23.45 -10.52 11.66
N ASP A 128 22.67 -9.53 12.03
CA ASP A 128 22.07 -9.47 13.36
C ASP A 128 20.96 -10.50 13.52
N PHE A 129 20.19 -10.75 12.46
CA PHE A 129 19.20 -11.84 12.46
C PHE A 129 19.90 -13.22 12.57
N GLU A 130 21.00 -13.42 11.84
CA GLU A 130 21.79 -14.65 11.99
C GLU A 130 22.36 -14.82 13.43
N ARG A 131 22.76 -13.72 14.07
CA ARG A 131 23.19 -13.75 15.48
C ARG A 131 22.03 -14.12 16.42
N VAL A 132 20.81 -13.64 16.17
CA VAL A 132 19.61 -14.05 16.91
C VAL A 132 19.42 -15.56 16.79
N LYS A 133 19.48 -16.13 15.57
CA LYS A 133 19.34 -17.58 15.33
C LYS A 133 20.41 -18.39 16.05
N VAL A 134 21.67 -17.96 15.99
CA VAL A 134 22.77 -18.63 16.70
C VAL A 134 22.58 -18.59 18.23
N THR A 135 22.03 -17.48 18.76
CA THR A 135 21.78 -17.30 20.19
C THR A 135 20.58 -18.17 20.67
N LEU A 136 19.67 -18.51 19.77
CA LEU A 136 18.44 -19.25 20.05
C LEU A 136 18.38 -20.58 19.27
N PRO A 137 19.29 -21.53 19.52
CA PRO A 137 19.38 -22.78 18.75
C PRO A 137 18.15 -23.70 18.90
N GLY A 138 17.31 -23.46 19.93
CA GLY A 138 16.07 -24.20 20.18
C GLY A 138 14.82 -23.51 19.62
N THR A 139 14.95 -22.33 18.98
CA THR A 139 13.83 -21.60 18.38
C THR A 139 13.80 -21.83 16.88
N GLU A 140 12.68 -22.31 16.37
CA GLU A 140 12.41 -22.42 14.95
C GLU A 140 11.81 -21.11 14.43
N PHE A 141 12.45 -20.48 13.43
CA PHE A 141 11.91 -19.33 12.71
C PHE A 141 11.21 -19.80 11.44
N ARG A 142 9.91 -19.54 11.31
CA ARG A 142 9.08 -19.96 10.16
C ARG A 142 8.44 -18.78 9.46
N ASN A 143 8.19 -18.95 8.16
CA ASN A 143 7.46 -17.96 7.37
C ASN A 143 5.99 -17.85 7.82
N ALA A 144 5.60 -16.66 8.24
CA ALA A 144 4.23 -16.30 8.63
C ALA A 144 3.60 -15.24 7.72
N SER A 145 4.17 -15.00 6.51
CA SER A 145 3.67 -13.96 5.60
C SER A 145 2.18 -14.12 5.30
N ALA A 146 1.75 -15.33 4.92
CA ALA A 146 0.35 -15.59 4.59
C ALA A 146 -0.59 -15.34 5.78
N LEU A 147 -0.16 -15.66 7.02
CA LEU A 147 -0.92 -15.37 8.22
C LEU A 147 -1.11 -13.86 8.41
N VAL A 148 -0.01 -13.11 8.38
CA VAL A 148 -0.01 -11.66 8.60
C VAL A 148 -0.82 -10.95 7.52
N GLN A 149 -0.61 -11.33 6.27
CA GLN A 149 -1.34 -10.79 5.13
C GLN A 149 -2.85 -11.06 5.24
N SER A 150 -3.26 -12.29 5.59
CA SER A 150 -4.68 -12.62 5.74
C SER A 150 -5.39 -11.80 6.83
N VAL A 151 -4.69 -11.42 7.91
CA VAL A 151 -5.22 -10.52 8.93
C VAL A 151 -5.42 -9.11 8.38
N ARG A 152 -4.51 -8.64 7.51
CA ARG A 152 -4.53 -7.29 6.92
C ARG A 152 -5.46 -7.17 5.71
N HIS A 153 -5.76 -8.29 5.02
CA HIS A 153 -6.68 -8.28 3.86
C HIS A 153 -8.05 -7.71 4.23
N ILE A 154 -8.59 -8.10 5.38
CA ILE A 154 -9.93 -7.69 5.81
C ILE A 154 -9.81 -6.45 6.69
N LYS A 155 -10.13 -5.30 6.12
CA LYS A 155 -10.09 -4.01 6.81
C LYS A 155 -11.25 -3.87 7.79
N SER A 156 -11.02 -3.15 8.89
CA SER A 156 -12.13 -2.67 9.73
C SER A 156 -12.86 -1.51 9.03
N GLU A 157 -14.04 -1.16 9.49
CA GLU A 157 -14.73 0.03 8.96
C GLU A 157 -13.98 1.33 9.31
N ALA A 158 -13.21 1.34 10.40
CA ALA A 158 -12.34 2.46 10.76
C ALA A 158 -11.17 2.60 9.77
N GLU A 159 -10.54 1.50 9.35
CA GLU A 159 -9.52 1.50 8.30
C GLU A 159 -10.10 1.98 6.95
N ILE A 160 -11.29 1.48 6.57
CA ILE A 160 -11.99 1.87 5.35
C ILE A 160 -12.34 3.37 5.36
N ALA A 161 -12.72 3.92 6.51
CA ALA A 161 -13.01 5.35 6.64
C ALA A 161 -11.77 6.21 6.33
N ILE A 162 -10.58 5.78 6.77
CA ILE A 162 -9.32 6.47 6.45
C ILE A 162 -8.98 6.34 4.96
N HIS A 163 -9.13 5.15 4.38
CA HIS A 163 -8.95 4.97 2.93
C HIS A 163 -9.89 5.87 2.12
N ARG A 164 -11.16 5.93 2.52
CA ARG A 164 -12.13 6.81 1.86
C ARG A 164 -11.71 8.27 1.97
N GLU A 165 -11.26 8.73 3.14
CA GLU A 165 -10.81 10.11 3.34
C GLU A 165 -9.63 10.44 2.43
N ILE A 166 -8.57 9.60 2.39
CA ILE A 166 -7.40 9.89 1.57
C ILE A 166 -7.71 9.80 0.08
N CYS A 167 -8.51 8.84 -0.36
CA CYS A 167 -8.96 8.76 -1.75
C CYS A 167 -9.75 10.01 -2.16
N GLN A 168 -10.62 10.52 -1.29
CA GLN A 168 -11.38 11.74 -1.56
C GLN A 168 -10.49 13.00 -1.55
N ILE A 169 -9.46 13.06 -0.72
CA ILE A 169 -8.47 14.16 -0.74
C ILE A 169 -7.75 14.17 -2.11
N ALA A 170 -7.22 13.03 -2.55
CA ALA A 170 -6.54 12.92 -3.83
C ALA A 170 -7.48 13.17 -5.02
N SER A 171 -8.72 12.65 -4.98
CA SER A 171 -9.74 12.89 -6.01
C SER A 171 -10.02 14.39 -6.21
N ARG A 172 -10.21 15.15 -5.12
CA ARG A 172 -10.41 16.60 -5.20
C ARG A 172 -9.20 17.34 -5.79
N SER A 173 -7.98 16.83 -5.58
CA SER A 173 -6.80 17.40 -6.20
C SER A 173 -6.79 17.13 -7.72
N PHE A 174 -7.16 15.93 -8.15
CA PHE A 174 -7.32 15.62 -9.57
C PHE A 174 -8.45 16.40 -10.23
N GLU A 175 -9.58 16.62 -9.55
CA GLU A 175 -10.68 17.48 -10.02
C GLU A 175 -10.24 18.95 -10.22
N SER A 176 -9.19 19.37 -9.52
CA SER A 176 -8.60 20.72 -9.68
C SER A 176 -7.54 20.80 -10.77
N ALA A 177 -7.36 19.77 -11.59
CA ALA A 177 -6.30 19.66 -12.60
C ALA A 177 -6.19 20.90 -13.51
N ALA A 178 -7.31 21.48 -13.95
CA ALA A 178 -7.33 22.69 -14.77
C ALA A 178 -6.73 23.94 -14.09
N ASN A 179 -6.63 23.93 -12.75
CA ASN A 179 -5.97 25.00 -11.99
C ASN A 179 -4.50 24.67 -11.67
N LEU A 180 -4.12 23.42 -11.77
CA LEU A 180 -2.79 22.92 -11.39
C LEU A 180 -1.87 22.77 -12.61
N PHE A 181 -2.43 22.41 -13.76
CA PHE A 181 -1.67 22.06 -14.95
C PHE A 181 -1.99 22.99 -16.11
N HIS A 182 -1.01 23.22 -16.97
CA HIS A 182 -1.17 24.00 -18.21
C HIS A 182 -0.08 23.69 -19.23
N GLU A 183 -0.34 23.96 -20.50
CA GLU A 183 0.66 23.86 -21.56
C GLU A 183 1.90 24.73 -21.25
N GLY A 184 3.09 24.23 -21.59
CA GLY A 184 4.38 24.89 -21.36
C GLY A 184 4.92 24.73 -19.92
N GLN A 185 4.13 24.24 -18.98
CA GLN A 185 4.60 23.93 -17.64
C GLN A 185 5.51 22.70 -17.67
N SER A 186 6.64 22.70 -16.92
CA SER A 186 7.44 21.49 -16.81
C SER A 186 6.73 20.40 -16.01
N LEU A 187 6.92 19.13 -16.41
CA LEU A 187 6.37 17.97 -15.72
C LEU A 187 6.71 17.99 -14.22
N LYS A 188 7.96 18.34 -13.87
CA LYS A 188 8.40 18.51 -12.49
C LYS A 188 7.58 19.56 -11.71
N SER A 189 7.22 20.66 -12.38
CA SER A 189 6.37 21.70 -11.78
C SER A 189 4.94 21.21 -11.58
N ALA A 190 4.38 20.47 -12.55
CA ALA A 190 3.05 19.87 -12.45
C ALA A 190 2.94 18.92 -11.26
N PHE A 191 3.88 17.99 -11.12
CA PHE A 191 3.95 17.07 -10.01
C PHE A 191 4.08 17.77 -8.66
N ARG A 192 4.95 18.78 -8.58
CA ARG A 192 5.10 19.56 -7.35
C ARG A 192 3.83 20.29 -6.96
N ARG A 193 3.11 20.89 -7.92
CA ARG A 193 1.84 21.57 -7.64
C ARG A 193 0.78 20.61 -7.17
N PHE A 194 0.65 19.45 -7.82
CA PHE A 194 -0.27 18.41 -7.37
C PHE A 194 0.04 17.94 -5.94
N LYS A 195 1.31 17.62 -5.66
CA LYS A 195 1.74 17.22 -4.30
C LYS A 195 1.40 18.29 -3.25
N ILE A 196 1.61 19.56 -3.54
CA ILE A 196 1.26 20.66 -2.63
C ILE A 196 -0.25 20.71 -2.41
N ASP A 197 -1.07 20.63 -3.45
CA ASP A 197 -2.52 20.67 -3.35
C ASP A 197 -3.09 19.51 -2.53
N VAL A 198 -2.56 18.28 -2.72
CA VAL A 198 -2.93 17.10 -1.91
C VAL A 198 -2.61 17.32 -0.42
N LEU A 199 -1.44 17.87 -0.10
CA LEU A 199 -1.05 18.18 1.28
C LEU A 199 -1.91 19.30 1.89
N GLU A 200 -2.21 20.37 1.15
CA GLU A 200 -3.08 21.46 1.60
C GLU A 200 -4.51 20.98 1.85
N ARG A 201 -4.98 19.95 1.15
CA ARG A 201 -6.29 19.31 1.37
C ARG A 201 -6.34 18.37 2.57
N GLY A 202 -5.20 18.12 3.21
CA GLY A 202 -5.12 17.42 4.49
C GLY A 202 -4.56 16.00 4.44
N ALA A 203 -3.88 15.59 3.34
CA ALA A 203 -3.03 14.40 3.38
C ALA A 203 -1.86 14.61 4.36
N ASP A 204 -1.41 13.54 5.00
CA ASP A 204 -0.26 13.60 5.91
C ASP A 204 1.07 13.63 5.13
N ASP A 205 1.13 12.91 3.99
CA ASP A 205 2.27 12.87 3.08
C ASP A 205 1.84 12.37 1.69
N VAL A 206 2.73 12.56 0.70
CA VAL A 206 2.64 11.99 -0.64
C VAL A 206 3.98 11.33 -0.95
N PRO A 207 4.26 10.16 -0.37
CA PRO A 207 5.56 9.49 -0.52
C PRO A 207 5.74 8.85 -1.91
N TYR A 208 4.66 8.56 -2.61
CA TYR A 208 4.64 8.01 -3.95
C TYR A 208 3.86 8.95 -4.87
N LEU A 209 4.53 9.45 -5.90
CA LEU A 209 3.95 10.24 -6.98
C LEU A 209 4.83 10.06 -8.21
N VAL A 210 4.35 9.32 -9.15
CA VAL A 210 5.03 8.97 -10.41
C VAL A 210 4.15 9.27 -11.61
N GLY A 211 4.66 9.08 -12.81
CA GLY A 211 3.90 9.24 -14.03
C GLY A 211 4.72 9.85 -15.14
N GLY A 212 4.05 10.25 -16.21
CA GLY A 212 4.70 10.73 -17.40
C GLY A 212 3.82 11.64 -18.24
N ALA A 213 4.41 12.19 -19.30
CA ALA A 213 3.68 12.90 -20.32
C ALA A 213 4.28 12.64 -21.68
N GLY A 214 3.43 12.56 -22.72
CA GLY A 214 3.90 12.46 -24.08
C GLY A 214 2.77 12.42 -25.11
N PRO A 215 3.08 12.72 -26.37
CA PRO A 215 2.08 12.76 -27.43
C PRO A 215 1.53 11.36 -27.72
N GLY A 216 0.23 11.19 -27.53
CA GLY A 216 -0.47 9.93 -27.76
C GLY A 216 -0.28 8.85 -26.69
N GLY A 217 0.33 9.19 -25.56
CA GLY A 217 0.65 8.29 -24.43
C GLY A 217 2.04 8.56 -23.89
N TYR A 218 2.40 7.89 -22.82
CA TYR A 218 3.69 8.01 -22.10
C TYR A 218 4.52 6.74 -22.22
N GLY A 219 5.84 6.85 -21.97
CA GLY A 219 6.78 5.74 -22.18
C GLY A 219 6.89 4.77 -21.00
N ASP A 220 6.54 5.22 -19.80
CA ASP A 220 6.52 4.40 -18.58
C ASP A 220 5.65 5.07 -17.51
N VAL A 221 5.41 4.36 -16.41
CA VAL A 221 4.54 4.78 -15.29
C VAL A 221 5.29 4.92 -13.96
N ILE A 222 6.61 4.78 -13.96
CA ILE A 222 7.41 4.76 -12.72
C ILE A 222 8.50 5.83 -12.68
N SER A 223 8.71 6.56 -13.77
CA SER A 223 9.77 7.57 -13.84
C SER A 223 9.48 8.79 -12.98
N PRO A 224 10.50 9.38 -12.35
CA PRO A 224 10.37 10.69 -11.73
C PRO A 224 10.15 11.77 -12.81
N PRO A 225 9.46 12.87 -12.46
CA PRO A 225 9.17 13.93 -13.42
C PRO A 225 10.43 14.66 -13.88
N THR A 226 10.44 15.05 -15.16
CA THR A 226 11.54 15.79 -15.81
C THR A 226 11.26 17.29 -15.93
N ASP A 227 12.23 18.06 -16.43
CA ASP A 227 12.06 19.46 -16.74
C ASP A 227 11.44 19.68 -18.14
N ALA A 228 11.06 18.63 -18.87
CA ALA A 228 10.39 18.73 -20.16
C ALA A 228 9.05 19.47 -20.02
N PRO A 229 8.75 20.44 -20.89
CA PRO A 229 7.49 21.16 -20.85
C PRO A 229 6.36 20.30 -21.41
N LEU A 230 5.17 20.39 -20.84
CA LEU A 230 3.94 19.84 -21.37
C LEU A 230 3.60 20.54 -22.69
N GLN A 231 3.22 19.78 -23.71
CA GLN A 231 2.91 20.27 -25.04
C GLN A 231 1.48 19.89 -25.43
N ALA A 232 0.88 20.70 -26.31
CA ALA A 232 -0.41 20.37 -26.89
C ALA A 232 -0.38 18.99 -27.58
N GLY A 233 -1.33 18.13 -27.24
CA GLY A 233 -1.40 16.74 -27.71
C GLY A 233 -0.75 15.72 -26.80
N ASP A 234 -0.06 16.16 -25.72
CA ASP A 234 0.43 15.23 -24.69
C ASP A 234 -0.71 14.62 -23.89
N VAL A 235 -0.51 13.38 -23.47
CA VAL A 235 -1.25 12.75 -22.39
C VAL A 235 -0.39 12.85 -21.13
N LEU A 236 -0.87 13.62 -20.14
CA LEU A 236 -0.27 13.71 -18.80
C LEU A 236 -0.93 12.69 -17.91
N MET A 237 -0.13 11.86 -17.25
CA MET A 237 -0.58 10.93 -16.21
C MET A 237 0.16 11.20 -14.90
N LEU A 238 -0.57 11.25 -13.81
CA LEU A 238 -0.04 11.22 -12.45
C LEU A 238 -0.68 10.06 -11.70
N ASP A 239 0.16 9.27 -11.07
CA ASP A 239 -0.21 8.18 -10.19
C ASP A 239 0.26 8.50 -8.78
N THR A 240 -0.66 8.46 -7.80
CA THR A 240 -0.42 8.95 -6.45
C THR A 240 -0.75 7.95 -5.37
N GLY A 241 0.27 7.65 -4.54
CA GLY A 241 0.14 6.99 -3.26
C GLY A 241 0.22 8.01 -2.11
N ALA A 242 -0.84 8.83 -1.96
CA ALA A 242 -0.95 9.75 -0.83
C ALA A 242 -1.35 9.01 0.45
N VAL A 243 -1.01 9.57 1.61
CA VAL A 243 -1.16 8.91 2.92
C VAL A 243 -1.97 9.75 3.88
N LYS A 244 -2.92 9.11 4.56
CA LYS A 244 -3.61 9.63 5.74
C LYS A 244 -3.55 8.61 6.86
N ASN A 245 -3.14 9.03 8.04
CA ASN A 245 -2.98 8.13 9.20
C ASN A 245 -2.28 6.81 8.82
N GLY A 246 -1.24 6.88 7.92
CA GLY A 246 -0.44 5.76 7.43
C GLY A 246 -1.13 4.78 6.50
N TYR A 247 -2.35 5.06 6.06
CA TYR A 247 -3.05 4.31 5.02
C TYR A 247 -2.94 5.03 3.69
N PHE A 248 -2.70 4.28 2.64
CA PHE A 248 -2.51 4.78 1.29
C PHE A 248 -3.83 4.86 0.52
N CYS A 249 -3.94 5.86 -0.38
CA CYS A 249 -4.65 5.67 -1.64
C CYS A 249 -3.62 5.26 -2.69
N ASP A 250 -4.07 4.69 -3.80
CA ASP A 250 -3.22 4.32 -4.93
C ASP A 250 -4.07 4.35 -6.20
N PHE A 251 -4.02 5.47 -6.94
CA PHE A 251 -4.72 5.59 -8.19
C PHE A 251 -4.19 6.73 -9.06
N ASP A 252 -4.34 6.56 -10.36
CA ASP A 252 -3.93 7.52 -11.37
C ASP A 252 -5.07 8.36 -11.93
N ARG A 253 -4.68 9.41 -12.67
CA ARG A 253 -5.55 10.12 -13.60
C ARG A 253 -4.79 10.59 -14.83
N ASN A 254 -5.47 10.48 -15.98
CA ASN A 254 -4.99 10.92 -17.27
C ASN A 254 -5.64 12.23 -17.70
N PHE A 255 -4.85 13.12 -18.28
CA PHE A 255 -5.30 14.41 -18.82
C PHE A 255 -4.69 14.64 -20.21
N ALA A 256 -5.46 15.15 -21.15
CA ALA A 256 -4.91 15.62 -22.42
C ALA A 256 -4.56 17.10 -22.33
N ILE A 257 -3.41 17.49 -22.82
CA ILE A 257 -2.99 18.90 -22.89
C ILE A 257 -3.42 19.50 -24.21
N GLY A 258 -4.17 20.58 -24.17
CA GLY A 258 -4.70 21.29 -25.37
C GLY A 258 -5.75 20.48 -26.12
N HIS A 259 -5.45 19.25 -26.51
CA HIS A 259 -6.39 18.35 -27.21
C HIS A 259 -6.02 16.88 -27.04
N ALA A 260 -7.01 16.00 -27.18
CA ALA A 260 -6.82 14.56 -27.27
C ALA A 260 -7.05 14.06 -28.68
N SER A 261 -6.18 13.18 -29.18
CA SER A 261 -6.41 12.47 -30.44
C SER A 261 -7.49 11.37 -30.27
N ASP A 262 -8.11 10.94 -31.39
CA ASP A 262 -9.11 9.88 -31.33
C ASP A 262 -8.56 8.56 -30.76
N PRO A 263 -7.33 8.10 -31.07
CA PRO A 263 -6.74 6.91 -30.42
C PRO A 263 -6.61 7.06 -28.91
N VAL A 264 -6.20 8.23 -28.39
CA VAL A 264 -6.11 8.51 -26.96
C VAL A 264 -7.47 8.46 -26.28
N ARG A 265 -8.51 9.07 -26.89
CA ARG A 265 -9.89 9.02 -26.37
C ARG A 265 -10.41 7.58 -26.30
N GLN A 266 -10.14 6.79 -27.35
CA GLN A 266 -10.56 5.40 -27.41
C GLN A 266 -9.83 4.55 -26.35
N ALA A 267 -8.52 4.74 -26.19
CA ALA A 267 -7.72 4.05 -25.18
C ALA A 267 -8.20 4.37 -23.76
N HIS A 268 -8.39 5.65 -23.44
CA HIS A 268 -8.90 6.07 -22.14
C HIS A 268 -10.27 5.47 -21.84
N ARG A 269 -11.21 5.55 -22.77
CA ARG A 269 -12.55 4.95 -22.62
C ARG A 269 -12.48 3.46 -22.37
N LYS A 270 -11.62 2.74 -23.10
CA LYS A 270 -11.44 1.29 -22.98
C LYS A 270 -10.86 0.89 -21.61
N LEU A 271 -9.92 1.68 -21.09
CA LEU A 271 -9.36 1.47 -19.73
C LEU A 271 -10.42 1.68 -18.64
N VAL A 272 -11.18 2.76 -18.73
CA VAL A 272 -12.29 3.00 -17.81
C VAL A 272 -13.34 1.88 -17.88
N GLU A 273 -13.69 1.42 -19.09
CA GLU A 273 -14.60 0.28 -19.30
C GLU A 273 -14.05 -1.01 -18.66
N ALA A 274 -12.75 -1.28 -18.74
CA ALA A 274 -12.11 -2.45 -18.11
C ALA A 274 -12.24 -2.40 -16.58
N VAL A 275 -12.00 -1.24 -15.96
CA VAL A 275 -12.21 -1.05 -14.52
C VAL A 275 -13.67 -1.32 -14.14
N TYR A 276 -14.63 -0.78 -14.88
CA TYR A 276 -16.05 -1.02 -14.58
C TYR A 276 -16.47 -2.48 -14.79
N ALA A 277 -15.88 -3.18 -15.76
CA ALA A 277 -16.13 -4.61 -15.98
C ALA A 277 -15.68 -5.45 -14.78
N ALA A 278 -14.47 -5.17 -14.25
CA ALA A 278 -14.01 -5.81 -13.02
C ALA A 278 -14.87 -5.44 -11.80
N ALA A 279 -15.18 -4.15 -11.63
CA ALA A 279 -16.03 -3.67 -10.52
C ALA A 279 -17.43 -4.33 -10.55
N ALA A 280 -18.02 -4.54 -11.72
CA ALA A 280 -19.35 -5.16 -11.86
C ALA A 280 -19.43 -6.58 -11.27
N ILE A 281 -18.30 -7.29 -11.20
CA ILE A 281 -18.22 -8.65 -10.66
C ILE A 281 -17.50 -8.73 -9.30
N ALA A 282 -16.91 -7.63 -8.83
CA ALA A 282 -16.13 -7.56 -7.59
C ALA A 282 -17.04 -7.70 -6.35
N ARG A 283 -17.21 -8.93 -5.88
CA ARG A 283 -18.02 -9.29 -4.71
C ARG A 283 -17.49 -10.54 -4.02
N PRO A 284 -17.86 -10.81 -2.77
CA PRO A 284 -17.45 -12.03 -2.07
C PRO A 284 -17.74 -13.31 -2.89
N GLY A 285 -16.76 -14.22 -2.89
CA GLY A 285 -16.81 -15.48 -3.63
C GLY A 285 -16.22 -15.44 -5.04
N LYS A 286 -15.99 -14.26 -5.61
CA LYS A 286 -15.15 -14.12 -6.81
C LYS A 286 -13.67 -14.19 -6.43
N THR A 287 -12.80 -14.40 -7.41
CA THR A 287 -11.34 -14.48 -7.20
C THR A 287 -10.63 -13.28 -7.82
N CYS A 288 -9.38 -13.05 -7.42
CA CYS A 288 -8.52 -12.03 -8.06
C CYS A 288 -8.34 -12.35 -9.55
N ALA A 289 -8.21 -13.63 -9.92
CA ALA A 289 -8.14 -14.05 -11.32
C ALA A 289 -9.44 -13.73 -12.11
N ASP A 290 -10.63 -13.78 -11.48
CA ASP A 290 -11.88 -13.36 -12.13
C ASP A 290 -11.85 -11.88 -12.50
N LEU A 291 -11.34 -10.99 -11.60
CA LEU A 291 -11.23 -9.56 -11.87
C LEU A 291 -10.19 -9.29 -12.97
N PHE A 292 -9.06 -9.97 -12.91
CA PHE A 292 -8.03 -9.89 -13.96
C PHE A 292 -8.62 -10.28 -15.33
N ALA A 293 -9.31 -11.41 -15.41
CA ALA A 293 -9.95 -11.87 -16.65
C ALA A 293 -10.97 -10.88 -17.20
N ALA A 294 -11.79 -10.27 -16.33
CA ALA A 294 -12.77 -9.27 -16.76
C ALA A 294 -12.12 -8.03 -17.39
N MET A 295 -10.96 -7.59 -16.88
CA MET A 295 -10.21 -6.47 -17.47
C MET A 295 -9.53 -6.88 -18.78
N THR A 296 -8.86 -8.02 -18.82
CA THR A 296 -8.18 -8.52 -20.04
C THR A 296 -9.16 -8.78 -21.18
N ASP A 297 -10.36 -9.27 -20.89
CA ASP A 297 -11.42 -9.48 -21.89
C ASP A 297 -11.82 -8.17 -22.58
N VAL A 298 -12.01 -7.09 -21.82
CA VAL A 298 -12.31 -5.75 -22.38
C VAL A 298 -11.14 -5.23 -23.20
N LEU A 299 -9.91 -5.38 -22.68
CA LEU A 299 -8.72 -4.86 -23.34
C LEU A 299 -8.33 -5.67 -24.60
N GLY A 300 -8.83 -6.91 -24.74
CA GLY A 300 -8.47 -7.83 -25.82
C GLY A 300 -7.00 -8.27 -25.73
N GLN A 301 -6.47 -8.36 -24.52
CA GLN A 301 -5.10 -8.81 -24.26
C GLN A 301 -5.08 -10.31 -24.02
N ALA A 302 -4.05 -11.00 -24.55
CA ALA A 302 -3.88 -12.41 -24.32
C ALA A 302 -3.26 -12.68 -22.93
N ASP A 303 -3.62 -13.81 -22.31
CA ASP A 303 -2.97 -14.28 -21.11
C ASP A 303 -1.45 -14.43 -21.29
N GLY A 304 -0.67 -13.91 -20.35
CA GLY A 304 0.75 -14.23 -20.21
C GLY A 304 1.73 -13.08 -20.41
N ASP A 305 1.38 -12.03 -21.14
CA ASP A 305 2.26 -10.89 -21.40
C ASP A 305 1.98 -9.68 -20.49
N VAL A 306 0.92 -9.75 -19.71
CA VAL A 306 0.50 -8.66 -18.82
C VAL A 306 0.87 -9.02 -17.39
N GLY A 307 1.45 -8.07 -16.68
CA GLY A 307 1.69 -8.19 -15.25
C GLY A 307 0.37 -8.23 -14.46
N ARG A 308 0.38 -7.80 -13.23
CA ARG A 308 -0.85 -7.64 -12.47
C ARG A 308 -1.66 -6.44 -12.98
N MET A 309 -2.98 -6.50 -12.81
CA MET A 309 -3.92 -5.40 -13.09
C MET A 309 -4.59 -4.90 -11.81
N GLY A 310 -3.80 -4.76 -10.74
CA GLY A 310 -4.25 -4.30 -9.43
C GLY A 310 -3.74 -5.16 -8.29
N HIS A 311 -3.95 -4.69 -7.08
CA HIS A 311 -3.47 -5.33 -5.86
C HIS A 311 -4.27 -4.92 -4.63
N GLY A 312 -3.98 -5.56 -3.50
CA GLY A 312 -4.45 -5.12 -2.19
C GLY A 312 -3.80 -3.80 -1.79
N LEU A 313 -4.53 -2.99 -1.04
CA LEU A 313 -4.11 -1.68 -0.58
C LEU A 313 -4.37 -1.57 0.93
N GLY A 314 -3.51 -0.86 1.64
CA GLY A 314 -3.67 -0.73 3.09
C GLY A 314 -2.69 0.22 3.74
N ILE A 315 -2.08 -0.27 4.81
CA ILE A 315 -0.99 0.42 5.51
C ILE A 315 0.33 0.38 4.71
N GLN A 316 0.38 -0.42 3.66
CA GLN A 316 1.39 -0.37 2.60
C GLN A 316 0.73 0.00 1.28
N LEU A 317 1.48 0.67 0.40
CA LEU A 317 1.04 1.03 -0.94
C LEU A 317 0.59 -0.22 -1.71
N THR A 318 1.42 -1.26 -1.68
CA THR A 318 1.11 -2.56 -2.26
C THR A 318 0.99 -3.60 -1.16
N GLU A 319 -0.15 -4.26 -1.11
CA GLU A 319 -0.42 -5.44 -0.29
C GLU A 319 -0.91 -6.60 -1.17
N THR A 320 -0.82 -7.83 -0.66
CA THR A 320 -1.55 -8.93 -1.28
C THR A 320 -3.07 -8.74 -1.08
N PRO A 321 -3.92 -9.37 -1.93
CA PRO A 321 -3.61 -10.20 -3.09
C PRO A 321 -3.21 -9.37 -4.32
N SER A 322 -2.76 -10.04 -5.39
CA SER A 322 -2.50 -9.42 -6.69
C SER A 322 -3.55 -9.86 -7.71
N LEU A 323 -4.06 -8.92 -8.51
CA LEU A 323 -4.98 -9.23 -9.60
C LEU A 323 -4.18 -9.74 -10.79
N THR A 324 -4.00 -11.06 -10.85
CA THR A 324 -3.26 -11.80 -11.90
C THR A 324 -4.04 -13.03 -12.32
N ALA A 325 -3.73 -13.57 -13.49
CA ALA A 325 -4.37 -14.79 -14.00
C ALA A 325 -4.22 -16.01 -13.08
N PHE A 326 -3.19 -16.02 -12.21
CA PHE A 326 -2.88 -17.17 -11.35
C PHE A 326 -3.21 -16.96 -9.86
N ASP A 327 -3.67 -15.76 -9.45
CA ASP A 327 -4.05 -15.52 -8.06
C ASP A 327 -5.52 -15.90 -7.83
N THR A 328 -5.73 -17.04 -7.21
CA THR A 328 -7.05 -17.59 -6.89
C THR A 328 -7.58 -17.16 -5.52
N THR A 329 -6.99 -16.14 -4.92
CA THR A 329 -7.49 -15.58 -3.64
C THR A 329 -8.95 -15.17 -3.78
N VAL A 330 -9.78 -15.74 -2.93
CA VAL A 330 -11.22 -15.47 -2.92
C VAL A 330 -11.48 -14.11 -2.27
N LEU A 331 -12.19 -13.25 -2.98
CA LEU A 331 -12.59 -11.95 -2.49
C LEU A 331 -13.53 -12.09 -1.28
N GLN A 332 -13.28 -11.28 -0.28
CA GLN A 332 -14.09 -11.20 0.93
C GLN A 332 -14.54 -9.75 1.17
N GLU A 333 -15.65 -9.60 1.85
CA GLU A 333 -16.13 -8.27 2.25
C GLU A 333 -15.07 -7.50 3.03
N ARG A 334 -14.93 -6.20 2.77
CA ARG A 334 -13.96 -5.27 3.35
C ARG A 334 -12.52 -5.45 2.89
N MET A 335 -12.26 -6.23 1.85
CA MET A 335 -10.99 -6.11 1.13
C MET A 335 -10.96 -4.78 0.38
N VAL A 336 -9.83 -4.06 0.46
CA VAL A 336 -9.56 -2.84 -0.31
C VAL A 336 -8.57 -3.20 -1.40
N LEU A 337 -8.90 -2.87 -2.63
CA LEU A 337 -8.15 -3.25 -3.82
C LEU A 337 -7.97 -2.05 -4.75
N THR A 338 -6.90 -2.05 -5.54
CA THR A 338 -6.78 -1.27 -6.76
C THR A 338 -7.31 -2.08 -7.94
N LEU A 339 -7.85 -1.40 -8.95
CA LEU A 339 -8.14 -1.93 -10.29
C LEU A 339 -7.32 -1.11 -11.27
N GLU A 340 -6.30 -1.69 -11.90
CA GLU A 340 -5.19 -0.99 -12.54
C GLU A 340 -4.87 -1.57 -13.94
N PRO A 341 -5.85 -1.57 -14.89
CA PRO A 341 -5.58 -2.03 -16.24
C PRO A 341 -4.64 -1.09 -16.99
N GLY A 342 -3.74 -1.67 -17.79
CA GLY A 342 -2.84 -0.97 -18.70
C GLY A 342 -3.05 -1.37 -20.15
N LEU A 343 -2.79 -0.47 -21.08
CA LEU A 343 -2.92 -0.68 -22.52
C LEU A 343 -1.64 -0.23 -23.22
N ASP A 344 -1.00 -1.15 -23.95
CA ASP A 344 0.07 -0.83 -24.89
C ASP A 344 -0.55 -0.20 -26.16
N LEU A 345 -0.05 0.96 -26.52
CA LEU A 345 -0.50 1.72 -27.69
C LEU A 345 0.44 1.58 -28.90
N GLY A 346 1.49 0.78 -28.78
CA GLY A 346 2.55 0.66 -29.77
C GLY A 346 3.59 1.78 -29.68
N ASP A 347 4.68 1.62 -30.44
CA ASP A 347 5.79 2.57 -30.50
C ASP A 347 6.40 2.95 -29.13
N GLY A 348 6.35 2.02 -28.16
CA GLY A 348 6.84 2.22 -26.80
C GLY A 348 5.98 3.17 -25.95
N LYS A 349 4.71 3.31 -26.29
CA LYS A 349 3.74 4.15 -25.57
C LYS A 349 2.68 3.30 -24.90
N MET A 350 2.22 3.78 -23.77
CA MET A 350 1.18 3.12 -22.98
C MET A 350 0.25 4.15 -22.34
N MET A 351 -0.89 3.66 -21.88
CA MET A 351 -1.78 4.34 -20.94
C MET A 351 -2.24 3.32 -19.88
N VAL A 352 -2.41 3.80 -18.66
CA VAL A 352 -3.01 3.06 -17.54
C VAL A 352 -4.20 3.84 -16.99
N HIS A 353 -5.06 3.18 -16.25
CA HIS A 353 -6.11 3.83 -15.48
C HIS A 353 -6.36 3.03 -14.19
N GLU A 354 -6.51 3.72 -13.07
CA GLU A 354 -6.59 3.07 -11.78
C GLU A 354 -7.68 3.66 -10.88
N GLU A 355 -8.39 2.77 -10.17
CA GLU A 355 -9.40 3.12 -9.17
C GLU A 355 -9.22 2.29 -7.90
N ASN A 356 -9.55 2.90 -6.76
CA ASN A 356 -9.62 2.20 -5.50
C ASN A 356 -11.05 1.79 -5.16
N ILE A 357 -11.22 0.51 -4.80
CA ILE A 357 -12.51 -0.05 -4.40
C ILE A 357 -12.43 -0.77 -3.06
N VAL A 358 -13.55 -0.87 -2.37
CA VAL A 358 -13.73 -1.81 -1.25
C VAL A 358 -14.81 -2.83 -1.60
N ILE A 359 -14.51 -4.10 -1.36
CA ILE A 359 -15.45 -5.20 -1.59
C ILE A 359 -16.57 -5.14 -0.56
N ARG A 360 -17.82 -5.15 -1.05
CA ARG A 360 -19.04 -5.17 -0.24
C ARG A 360 -19.87 -6.41 -0.56
N GLY A 361 -20.86 -6.72 0.28
CA GLY A 361 -21.78 -7.85 0.05
C GLY A 361 -22.57 -7.79 -1.26
N GLY A 362 -22.75 -6.57 -1.81
CA GLY A 362 -23.34 -6.29 -3.12
C GLY A 362 -22.33 -5.75 -4.12
N ALA A 363 -22.65 -4.63 -4.79
CA ALA A 363 -21.71 -3.88 -5.61
C ALA A 363 -20.56 -3.35 -4.75
N PRO A 364 -19.32 -3.28 -5.26
CA PRO A 364 -18.22 -2.66 -4.55
C PRO A 364 -18.46 -1.16 -4.36
N GLU A 365 -17.87 -0.60 -3.33
CA GLU A 365 -17.84 0.84 -3.12
C GLU A 365 -16.56 1.40 -3.74
N PHE A 366 -16.68 2.36 -4.65
CA PHE A 366 -15.53 3.15 -5.10
C PHE A 366 -15.10 4.12 -4.01
N LEU A 367 -13.83 4.11 -3.65
CA LEU A 367 -13.23 5.02 -2.67
C LEU A 367 -12.70 6.29 -3.35
N SER A 368 -12.09 6.14 -4.53
CA SER A 368 -11.78 7.24 -5.45
C SER A 368 -13.05 7.74 -6.15
N THR A 369 -13.07 9.00 -6.58
CA THR A 369 -14.10 9.50 -7.50
C THR A 369 -13.84 8.90 -8.87
N PRO A 370 -14.72 8.03 -9.41
CA PRO A 370 -14.47 7.35 -10.67
C PRO A 370 -14.27 8.34 -11.83
N ALA A 371 -13.33 8.00 -12.72
CA ALA A 371 -13.05 8.82 -13.90
C ALA A 371 -14.22 8.81 -14.88
N ASP A 372 -14.37 9.95 -15.59
CA ASP A 372 -15.28 10.06 -16.74
C ASP A 372 -14.70 9.22 -17.90
N PRO A 373 -15.53 8.51 -18.70
CA PRO A 373 -15.10 7.86 -19.93
C PRO A 373 -14.46 8.80 -20.97
N GLU A 374 -14.76 10.08 -20.90
CA GLU A 374 -14.08 11.10 -21.74
C GLU A 374 -12.87 11.65 -20.98
N ILE A 375 -11.68 11.57 -21.63
CA ILE A 375 -10.45 12.11 -21.05
C ILE A 375 -10.55 13.63 -20.88
N PRO A 376 -10.30 14.18 -19.66
CA PRO A 376 -10.31 15.62 -19.43
C PRO A 376 -9.23 16.35 -20.25
N VAL A 377 -9.58 17.52 -20.80
CA VAL A 377 -8.65 18.35 -21.59
C VAL A 377 -8.27 19.59 -20.78
N ILE A 378 -6.98 19.78 -20.57
CA ILE A 378 -6.36 20.95 -19.94
C ILE A 378 -5.93 21.93 -21.02
N GLN A 379 -6.36 23.18 -20.90
CA GLN A 379 -6.05 24.27 -21.84
C GLN A 379 -4.72 24.95 -21.52
#